data_b20edca61afdb71655f8c135a554477d
#
_entry.id   b20edca61afdb71655f8c135a554477d
#
_cell.length_a   1.000
_cell.length_b   1.000
_cell.length_c   1.000
_cell.angle_alpha   90.00
_cell.angle_beta   90.00
_cell.angle_gamma   90.00
#
_symmetry.space_group_name_H-M   'P 1'
#
loop_
_entity.id
_entity.type
_entity.pdbx_description
1 polymer ?
#
loop_
_entity_poly.entity_id
_entity_poly.type
_entity_poly.pdbx_seq_one_letter_code
_entity_poly.pdbx_strand_id
1 'polypeptide(L)'
;MIWRYGEERASRRIAQAIVAARPLGSTADLAAALKAAAPPGPPKLASKMAARVFQALRIAVNGELDELDAVLSAAAALVRPGGRLAVLSYHSLEDRRVKRLLRSGTLDGDAPPTDLYGKSLAVWAPVTRQPITASDDEVSANPRARSARLRVGERTEVPLSG
;
A
#
# COMPACT_ATOMS: atom_id res chain seq x y z
N MET A 1 -7.64 13.01 0.71
CA MET A 1 -6.30 12.59 1.12
C MET A 1 -6.36 11.72 2.37
N ILE A 2 -6.63 12.22 3.59
CA ILE A 2 -6.61 11.45 4.85
C ILE A 2 -7.46 10.16 4.80
N TRP A 3 -8.66 10.22 4.23
CA TRP A 3 -9.49 9.04 3.98
C TRP A 3 -8.84 8.09 2.97
N ARG A 4 -8.40 8.62 1.81
CA ARG A 4 -7.90 7.80 0.69
C ARG A 4 -6.58 7.09 1.02
N TYR A 5 -5.65 7.79 1.68
CA TYR A 5 -4.29 7.30 1.93
C TYR A 5 -4.03 6.87 3.38
N GLY A 6 -4.83 7.37 4.32
CA GLY A 6 -4.73 7.00 5.73
C GLY A 6 -5.75 5.94 6.16
N GLU A 7 -6.75 5.64 5.33
CA GLU A 7 -7.88 4.76 5.67
C GLU A 7 -8.52 5.16 7.03
N GLU A 8 -8.48 6.48 7.35
CA GLU A 8 -8.91 7.01 8.65
C GLU A 8 -10.37 7.48 8.58
N ARG A 9 -11.24 6.80 9.34
CA ARG A 9 -12.69 7.06 9.34
C ARG A 9 -13.06 8.46 9.80
N ALA A 10 -12.30 9.02 10.76
CA ALA A 10 -12.52 10.36 11.28
C ALA A 10 -11.92 11.48 10.41
N SER A 11 -11.61 11.20 9.15
CA SER A 11 -10.86 12.07 8.23
C SER A 11 -11.42 13.50 8.11
N ARG A 12 -12.75 13.67 8.10
CA ARG A 12 -13.38 15.00 8.02
C ARG A 12 -13.13 15.83 9.28
N ARG A 13 -13.32 15.24 10.46
CA ARG A 13 -13.06 15.90 11.75
C ARG A 13 -11.59 16.27 11.91
N ILE A 14 -10.70 15.35 11.51
CA ILE A 14 -9.25 15.59 11.54
C ILE A 14 -8.86 16.72 10.58
N ALA A 15 -9.40 16.74 9.38
CA ALA A 15 -9.14 17.82 8.42
C ALA A 15 -9.59 19.20 8.96
N GLN A 16 -10.77 19.27 9.59
CA GLN A 16 -11.25 20.49 10.24
C GLN A 16 -10.31 20.96 11.36
N ALA A 17 -9.84 20.03 12.22
CA ALA A 17 -8.92 20.36 13.28
C ALA A 17 -7.56 20.87 12.74
N ILE A 18 -7.05 20.26 11.68
CA ILE A 18 -5.82 20.71 11.01
C ILE A 18 -6.00 22.12 10.44
N VAL A 19 -7.13 22.40 9.78
CA VAL A 19 -7.41 23.73 9.22
C VAL A 19 -7.54 24.78 10.32
N ALA A 20 -8.24 24.46 11.41
CA ALA A 20 -8.42 25.36 12.55
C ALA A 20 -7.11 25.66 13.30
N ALA A 21 -6.14 24.76 13.27
CA ALA A 21 -4.85 24.91 13.93
C ALA A 21 -3.80 25.66 13.08
N ARG A 22 -4.15 26.12 11.87
CA ARG A 22 -3.20 26.89 11.02
C ARG A 22 -2.89 28.25 11.59
N PRO A 23 -1.65 28.77 11.35
CA PRO A 23 -0.56 28.14 10.59
C PRO A 23 0.15 27.03 11.36
N LEU A 24 0.60 25.99 10.64
CA LEU A 24 1.41 24.89 11.18
C LEU A 24 2.84 25.04 10.63
N GLY A 25 3.79 25.33 11.50
CA GLY A 25 5.19 25.53 11.12
C GLY A 25 6.05 24.27 11.20
N SER A 26 5.54 23.21 11.86
CA SER A 26 6.30 22.00 12.10
C SER A 26 5.42 20.74 12.15
N THR A 27 6.07 19.57 12.08
CA THR A 27 5.40 18.30 12.34
C THR A 27 4.90 18.15 13.78
N ALA A 28 5.54 18.87 14.72
CA ALA A 28 5.11 18.91 16.13
C ALA A 28 3.76 19.64 16.27
N ASP A 29 3.55 20.76 15.56
CA ASP A 29 2.28 21.49 15.56
C ASP A 29 1.16 20.62 15.01
N LEU A 30 1.43 19.90 13.90
CA LEU A 30 0.50 18.95 13.35
C LEU A 30 0.17 17.84 14.36
N ALA A 31 1.18 17.28 15.02
CA ALA A 31 0.96 16.24 16.03
C ALA A 31 0.10 16.75 17.21
N ALA A 32 0.30 17.99 17.65
CA ALA A 32 -0.54 18.62 18.67
C ALA A 32 -1.99 18.77 18.22
N ALA A 33 -2.22 19.27 17.00
CA ALA A 33 -3.55 19.39 16.41
C ALA A 33 -4.26 18.02 16.28
N LEU A 34 -3.53 16.99 15.88
CA LEU A 34 -4.07 15.62 15.80
C LEU A 34 -4.41 15.06 17.18
N LYS A 35 -3.58 15.32 18.18
CA LYS A 35 -3.84 14.89 19.55
C LYS A 35 -5.12 15.54 20.10
N ALA A 36 -5.33 16.84 19.84
CA ALA A 36 -6.56 17.54 20.24
C ALA A 36 -7.81 17.01 19.51
N ALA A 37 -7.65 16.56 18.25
CA ALA A 37 -8.73 15.96 17.46
C ALA A 37 -8.97 14.47 17.75
N ALA A 38 -8.14 13.84 18.56
CA ALA A 38 -8.28 12.41 18.85
C ALA A 38 -9.59 12.12 19.61
N PRO A 39 -10.23 10.97 19.32
CA PRO A 39 -11.38 10.54 20.12
C PRO A 39 -10.93 10.21 21.55
N PRO A 40 -11.83 10.32 22.53
CA PRO A 40 -11.54 9.87 23.87
C PRO A 40 -11.17 8.37 23.86
N GLY A 41 -10.16 7.99 24.64
CA GLY A 41 -9.70 6.61 24.71
C GLY A 41 -8.23 6.47 25.08
N PRO A 42 -7.70 5.25 25.01
CA PRO A 42 -6.30 4.99 25.37
C PRO A 42 -5.32 5.74 24.46
N PRO A 43 -4.17 6.19 24.97
CA PRO A 43 -3.15 6.93 24.20
C PRO A 43 -2.73 6.25 22.91
N LYS A 44 -2.72 4.92 22.87
CA LYS A 44 -2.42 4.10 21.69
C LYS A 44 -3.37 4.38 20.52
N LEU A 45 -4.62 4.78 20.79
CA LEU A 45 -5.59 5.10 19.73
C LEU A 45 -5.21 6.41 19.03
N ALA A 46 -4.88 7.44 19.78
CA ALA A 46 -4.42 8.73 19.26
C ALA A 46 -3.12 8.57 18.44
N SER A 47 -2.17 7.76 18.94
CA SER A 47 -0.91 7.48 18.23
C SER A 47 -1.14 6.74 16.91
N LYS A 48 -2.05 5.77 16.88
CA LYS A 48 -2.41 5.06 15.64
C LYS A 48 -3.08 6.00 14.62
N MET A 49 -3.97 6.87 15.09
CA MET A 49 -4.63 7.86 14.23
C MET A 49 -3.59 8.84 13.65
N ALA A 50 -2.71 9.37 14.48
CA ALA A 50 -1.63 10.25 14.02
C ALA A 50 -0.73 9.58 12.98
N ALA A 51 -0.30 8.34 13.22
CA ALA A 51 0.52 7.57 12.27
C ALA A 51 -0.17 7.43 10.90
N ARG A 52 -1.47 7.17 10.85
CA ARG A 52 -2.25 7.10 9.60
C ARG A 52 -2.31 8.45 8.88
N VAL A 53 -2.45 9.54 9.63
CA VAL A 53 -2.48 10.88 9.03
C VAL A 53 -1.12 11.25 8.47
N PHE A 54 -0.03 11.03 9.21
CA PHE A 54 1.33 11.25 8.72
C PHE A 54 1.65 10.39 7.50
N GLN A 55 1.24 9.11 7.49
CA GLN A 55 1.35 8.25 6.32
C GLN A 55 0.59 8.84 5.12
N ALA A 56 -0.64 9.29 5.32
CA ALA A 56 -1.45 9.86 4.25
C ALA A 56 -0.81 11.13 3.65
N LEU A 57 -0.22 11.97 4.49
CA LEU A 57 0.51 13.16 4.06
C LEU A 57 1.77 12.79 3.27
N ARG A 58 2.57 11.85 3.77
CA ARG A 58 3.79 11.38 3.12
C ARG A 58 3.50 10.83 1.73
N ILE A 59 2.49 9.95 1.63
CA ILE A 59 2.05 9.38 0.34
C ILE A 59 1.62 10.49 -0.63
N ALA A 60 0.85 11.49 -0.15
CA ALA A 60 0.35 12.54 -1.01
C ALA A 60 1.44 13.52 -1.47
N VAL A 61 2.38 13.85 -0.59
CA VAL A 61 3.47 14.80 -0.90
C VAL A 61 4.49 14.17 -1.84
N ASN A 62 4.80 12.90 -1.63
CA ASN A 62 5.83 12.19 -2.40
C ASN A 62 5.29 11.48 -3.65
N GLY A 63 3.97 11.41 -3.85
CA GLY A 63 3.39 10.65 -4.96
C GLY A 63 3.66 9.14 -4.89
N GLU A 64 3.89 8.59 -3.69
CA GLU A 64 4.43 7.23 -3.49
C GLU A 64 3.62 6.13 -4.21
N LEU A 65 2.30 6.26 -4.25
CA LEU A 65 1.46 5.25 -4.90
C LEU A 65 1.45 5.38 -6.43
N ASP A 66 1.61 6.58 -6.96
CA ASP A 66 1.66 6.82 -8.40
C ASP A 66 3.00 6.29 -8.95
N GLU A 67 4.10 6.48 -8.23
CA GLU A 67 5.40 5.89 -8.55
C GLU A 67 5.37 4.34 -8.49
N LEU A 68 4.74 3.79 -7.45
CA LEU A 68 4.56 2.34 -7.35
C LEU A 68 3.73 1.81 -8.53
N ASP A 69 2.63 2.46 -8.86
CA ASP A 69 1.75 2.05 -9.96
C ASP A 69 2.50 2.11 -11.31
N ALA A 70 3.37 3.11 -11.52
CA ALA A 70 4.22 3.21 -12.72
C ALA A 70 5.22 2.03 -12.82
N VAL A 71 5.93 1.72 -11.73
CA VAL A 71 6.86 0.57 -11.68
C VAL A 71 6.13 -0.75 -11.91
N LEU A 72 5.01 -0.96 -11.26
CA LEU A 72 4.22 -2.19 -11.39
C LEU A 72 3.68 -2.36 -12.82
N SER A 73 3.25 -1.28 -13.47
CA SER A 73 2.78 -1.30 -14.86
C SER A 73 3.91 -1.64 -15.83
N ALA A 74 5.10 -1.09 -15.62
CA ALA A 74 6.26 -1.35 -16.47
C ALA A 74 6.86 -2.75 -16.25
N ALA A 75 6.64 -3.38 -15.09
CA ALA A 75 7.32 -4.61 -14.69
C ALA A 75 7.12 -5.77 -15.69
N ALA A 76 5.93 -5.87 -16.32
CA ALA A 76 5.64 -6.94 -17.26
C ALA A 76 6.48 -6.86 -18.55
N ALA A 77 6.88 -5.65 -18.97
CA ALA A 77 7.75 -5.44 -20.11
C ALA A 77 9.23 -5.66 -19.77
N LEU A 78 9.61 -5.45 -18.52
CA LEU A 78 10.99 -5.54 -18.05
C LEU A 78 11.38 -6.96 -17.62
N VAL A 79 10.43 -7.76 -17.16
CA VAL A 79 10.65 -9.13 -16.69
C VAL A 79 10.34 -10.10 -17.84
N ARG A 80 11.31 -10.92 -18.23
CA ARG A 80 11.10 -11.97 -19.24
C ARG A 80 10.08 -13.01 -18.76
N PRO A 81 9.37 -13.73 -19.66
CA PRO A 81 8.60 -14.91 -19.30
C PRO A 81 9.40 -15.91 -18.45
N GLY A 82 8.81 -16.49 -17.43
CA GLY A 82 9.46 -17.33 -16.42
C GLY A 82 10.30 -16.54 -15.39
N GLY A 83 10.50 -15.24 -15.57
CA GLY A 83 11.16 -14.38 -14.59
C GLY A 83 10.24 -14.03 -13.42
N ARG A 84 10.82 -13.60 -12.30
CA ARG A 84 10.07 -13.30 -11.08
C ARG A 84 10.15 -11.84 -10.70
N LEU A 85 9.01 -11.30 -10.28
CA LEU A 85 8.86 -10.01 -9.63
C LEU A 85 8.63 -10.24 -8.13
N ALA A 86 9.54 -9.74 -7.30
CA ALA A 86 9.42 -9.75 -5.85
C ALA A 86 9.25 -8.32 -5.35
N VAL A 87 8.18 -8.06 -4.59
CA VAL A 87 7.87 -6.73 -4.07
C VAL A 87 7.67 -6.81 -2.56
N LEU A 88 8.43 -5.98 -1.84
CA LEU A 88 8.29 -5.78 -0.40
C LEU A 88 7.50 -4.49 -0.16
N SER A 89 6.39 -4.60 0.51
CA SER A 89 5.51 -3.48 0.89
C SER A 89 5.43 -3.33 2.41
N TYR A 90 5.19 -2.10 2.89
CA TYR A 90 5.15 -1.79 4.31
C TYR A 90 3.77 -1.33 4.80
N HIS A 91 2.82 -1.09 3.91
CA HIS A 91 1.45 -0.73 4.28
C HIS A 91 0.41 -1.36 3.34
N SER A 92 -0.85 -1.33 3.81
CA SER A 92 -1.99 -1.99 3.15
C SER A 92 -2.26 -1.51 1.73
N LEU A 93 -2.00 -0.23 1.44
CA LEU A 93 -2.29 0.35 0.12
C LEU A 93 -1.30 -0.14 -0.95
N GLU A 94 -0.01 -0.28 -0.59
CA GLU A 94 1.01 -0.88 -1.46
C GLU A 94 0.70 -2.37 -1.67
N ASP A 95 0.54 -3.13 -0.59
CA ASP A 95 0.28 -4.58 -0.64
C ASP A 95 -0.96 -4.90 -1.50
N ARG A 96 -1.99 -4.06 -1.42
CA ARG A 96 -3.22 -4.22 -2.21
C ARG A 96 -2.95 -4.07 -3.71
N ARG A 97 -2.11 -3.12 -4.14
CA ARG A 97 -1.71 -2.90 -5.54
C ARG A 97 -0.93 -4.08 -6.08
N VAL A 98 0.10 -4.48 -5.33
CA VAL A 98 0.92 -5.65 -5.69
C VAL A 98 0.07 -6.92 -5.78
N LYS A 99 -0.80 -7.15 -4.79
CA LYS A 99 -1.73 -8.28 -4.80
C LYS A 99 -2.64 -8.28 -6.03
N ARG A 100 -3.18 -7.12 -6.41
CA ARG A 100 -4.05 -6.99 -7.58
C ARG A 100 -3.28 -7.32 -8.85
N LEU A 101 -2.15 -6.67 -9.08
CA LEU A 101 -1.32 -6.93 -10.23
C LEU A 101 -0.98 -8.42 -10.38
N LEU A 102 -0.45 -9.03 -9.33
CA LEU A 102 -0.02 -10.42 -9.38
C LEU A 102 -1.19 -11.41 -9.57
N ARG A 103 -2.40 -11.05 -9.13
CA ARG A 103 -3.58 -11.91 -9.23
C ARG A 103 -4.32 -11.76 -10.55
N SER A 104 -4.50 -10.54 -11.02
CA SER A 104 -5.35 -10.24 -12.18
C SER A 104 -4.57 -9.74 -13.40
N GLY A 105 -3.31 -9.37 -13.24
CA GLY A 105 -2.52 -8.75 -14.30
C GLY A 105 -2.76 -7.24 -14.43
N THR A 106 -3.70 -6.67 -13.66
CA THR A 106 -4.05 -5.25 -13.69
C THR A 106 -4.01 -4.62 -12.31
N LEU A 107 -3.81 -3.30 -12.24
CA LEU A 107 -3.84 -2.56 -10.97
C LEU A 107 -5.27 -2.30 -10.46
N ASP A 108 -6.27 -2.32 -11.37
CA ASP A 108 -7.68 -2.10 -11.03
C ASP A 108 -8.27 -3.27 -10.26
N GLY A 109 -7.72 -4.47 -10.46
CA GLY A 109 -8.09 -5.68 -9.73
C GLY A 109 -9.27 -6.41 -10.34
N ASP A 110 -9.59 -6.12 -11.59
CA ASP A 110 -10.57 -6.85 -12.37
C ASP A 110 -10.13 -8.31 -12.54
N ALA A 111 -11.08 -9.19 -12.80
CA ALA A 111 -10.77 -10.59 -13.08
C ALA A 111 -9.86 -10.65 -14.33
N PRO A 112 -8.82 -11.50 -14.33
CA PRO A 112 -7.99 -11.64 -15.51
C PRO A 112 -8.84 -12.14 -16.68
N PRO A 113 -8.57 -11.68 -17.91
CA PRO A 113 -9.22 -12.25 -19.07
C PRO A 113 -8.92 -13.73 -19.17
N THR A 114 -9.85 -14.50 -19.74
CA THR A 114 -9.71 -15.92 -19.98
C THR A 114 -9.81 -16.21 -21.48
N ASP A 115 -9.17 -17.28 -21.91
CA ASP A 115 -9.38 -17.81 -23.25
C ASP A 115 -10.74 -18.56 -23.36
N LEU A 116 -11.03 -19.09 -24.54
CA LEU A 116 -12.29 -19.84 -24.83
C LEU A 116 -12.45 -21.09 -23.95
N TYR A 117 -11.37 -21.58 -23.35
CA TYR A 117 -11.35 -22.77 -22.49
C TYR A 117 -11.31 -22.41 -21.00
N GLY A 118 -11.43 -21.13 -20.65
CA GLY A 118 -11.40 -20.64 -19.28
C GLY A 118 -10.01 -20.56 -18.65
N LYS A 119 -8.93 -20.72 -19.45
CA LYS A 119 -7.56 -20.53 -18.98
C LYS A 119 -7.28 -19.06 -18.79
N SER A 120 -6.69 -18.68 -17.65
CA SER A 120 -6.32 -17.29 -17.36
C SER A 120 -5.29 -16.77 -18.36
N LEU A 121 -5.56 -15.59 -18.89
CA LEU A 121 -4.63 -14.81 -19.71
C LEU A 121 -3.91 -13.73 -18.87
N ALA A 122 -3.84 -13.91 -17.56
CA ALA A 122 -3.08 -13.00 -16.71
C ALA A 122 -1.59 -13.04 -17.04
N VAL A 123 -1.00 -11.86 -17.14
CA VAL A 123 0.43 -11.67 -17.41
C VAL A 123 1.30 -12.16 -16.24
N TRP A 124 0.74 -12.21 -15.05
CA TRP A 124 1.41 -12.64 -13.82
C TRP A 124 0.70 -13.85 -13.21
N ALA A 125 1.48 -14.79 -12.68
CA ALA A 125 1.02 -15.88 -11.83
C ALA A 125 1.58 -15.72 -10.42
N PRO A 126 0.73 -15.61 -9.37
CA PRO A 126 1.23 -15.51 -8.00
C PRO A 126 2.02 -16.77 -7.60
N VAL A 127 3.27 -16.61 -7.22
CA VAL A 127 4.08 -17.67 -6.59
C VAL A 127 3.69 -17.82 -5.13
N THR A 128 3.39 -16.70 -4.47
CA THR A 128 2.91 -16.66 -3.09
C THR A 128 1.43 -16.28 -3.06
N ARG A 129 0.54 -17.17 -2.60
CA ARG A 129 -0.90 -16.84 -2.42
C ARG A 129 -1.12 -15.84 -1.29
N GLN A 130 -0.40 -16.02 -0.19
CA GLN A 130 -0.37 -15.09 0.95
C GLN A 130 0.97 -14.34 0.94
N PRO A 131 1.03 -13.12 1.50
CA PRO A 131 2.30 -12.45 1.65
C PRO A 131 3.18 -13.21 2.63
N ILE A 132 4.47 -13.26 2.37
CA ILE A 132 5.46 -13.69 3.35
C ILE A 132 5.67 -12.51 4.31
N THR A 133 5.55 -12.76 5.60
CA THR A 133 5.74 -11.78 6.68
C THR A 133 6.96 -12.14 7.51
N ALA A 134 7.51 -11.16 8.21
CA ALA A 134 8.62 -11.38 9.12
C ALA A 134 8.24 -12.38 10.24
N SER A 135 9.21 -13.19 10.66
CA SER A 135 9.06 -14.05 11.83
C SER A 135 9.02 -13.24 13.14
N ASP A 136 8.58 -13.86 14.22
CA ASP A 136 8.56 -13.21 15.54
C ASP A 136 9.99 -12.84 16.01
N ASP A 137 10.99 -13.66 15.69
CA ASP A 137 12.39 -13.38 15.98
C ASP A 137 12.89 -12.16 15.20
N GLU A 138 12.56 -12.08 13.91
CA GLU A 138 12.90 -10.92 13.09
C GLU A 138 12.23 -9.65 13.59
N VAL A 139 10.93 -9.71 13.96
CA VAL A 139 10.19 -8.58 14.53
C VAL A 139 10.76 -8.16 15.88
N SER A 140 11.25 -9.10 16.67
CA SER A 140 11.90 -8.82 17.97
C SER A 140 13.23 -8.11 17.78
N ALA A 141 14.03 -8.54 16.80
CA ALA A 141 15.30 -7.91 16.45
C ALA A 141 15.11 -6.56 15.70
N ASN A 142 14.08 -6.49 14.85
CA ASN A 142 13.74 -5.30 14.07
C ASN A 142 12.23 -5.04 14.08
N PRO A 143 11.72 -4.22 15.02
CA PRO A 143 10.29 -3.92 15.12
C PRO A 143 9.68 -3.29 13.86
N ARG A 144 10.48 -2.70 12.96
CA ARG A 144 10.02 -2.15 11.68
C ARG A 144 9.60 -3.23 10.69
N ALA A 145 10.12 -4.45 10.83
CA ALA A 145 9.76 -5.60 9.98
C ALA A 145 8.30 -6.06 10.18
N ARG A 146 7.66 -5.71 11.30
CA ARG A 146 6.28 -6.13 11.63
C ARG A 146 5.26 -5.86 10.51
N SER A 147 5.43 -4.78 9.77
CA SER A 147 4.50 -4.39 8.71
C SER A 147 4.93 -4.85 7.32
N ALA A 148 6.12 -5.43 7.20
CA ALA A 148 6.67 -5.89 5.94
C ALA A 148 5.85 -7.06 5.37
N ARG A 149 5.60 -7.01 4.06
CA ARG A 149 4.86 -8.02 3.30
C ARG A 149 5.55 -8.25 1.98
N LEU A 150 6.17 -9.41 1.81
CA LEU A 150 6.79 -9.80 0.56
C LEU A 150 5.79 -10.60 -0.28
N ARG A 151 5.60 -10.18 -1.53
CA ARG A 151 4.88 -10.95 -2.55
C ARG A 151 5.77 -11.24 -3.73
N VAL A 152 5.59 -12.43 -4.30
CA VAL A 152 6.33 -12.87 -5.48
C VAL A 152 5.33 -13.36 -6.52
N GLY A 153 5.51 -12.89 -7.76
CA GLY A 153 4.81 -13.36 -8.95
C GLY A 153 5.78 -13.76 -10.03
N GLU A 154 5.40 -14.71 -10.85
CA GLU A 154 6.15 -15.15 -12.02
C GLU A 154 5.49 -14.60 -13.29
N ARG A 155 6.30 -14.09 -14.22
CA ARG A 155 5.85 -13.63 -15.52
C ARG A 155 5.42 -14.83 -16.37
N THR A 156 4.17 -14.86 -16.81
CA THR A 156 3.64 -15.94 -17.66
C THR A 156 4.11 -15.77 -19.11
N GLU A 157 3.85 -16.77 -19.95
CA GLU A 157 4.11 -16.70 -21.40
C GLU A 157 3.07 -15.84 -22.16
N VAL A 158 2.05 -15.33 -21.47
CA VAL A 158 1.00 -14.50 -22.09
C VAL A 158 1.63 -13.25 -22.69
N PRO A 159 1.40 -12.97 -24.00
CA PRO A 159 1.91 -11.77 -24.65
C PRO A 159 1.37 -10.49 -23.98
N LEU A 160 2.15 -9.44 -24.01
CA LEU A 160 1.65 -8.11 -23.63
C LEU A 160 0.71 -7.63 -24.72
N SER A 161 -0.50 -7.23 -24.33
CA SER A 161 -1.37 -6.49 -25.25
C SER A 161 -0.72 -5.16 -25.58
N GLY A 162 -0.50 -4.90 -26.86
CA GLY A 162 0.01 -3.63 -27.34
C GLY A 162 -0.96 -2.48 -27.13
#